data_47aa9244887d76fc69d79765bcdb72b1
#
_entry.id   47aa9244887d76fc69d79765bcdb72b1
#
_cell.length_a   1.000
_cell.length_b   1.000
_cell.length_c   1.000
_cell.angle_alpha   90.00
_cell.angle_beta   90.00
_cell.angle_gamma   90.00
#
_symmetry.space_group_name_H-M   'P 1'
#
loop_
_entity.id
_entity.type
_entity.pdbx_description
1 polymer ?
#
loop_
_entity_poly.entity_id
_entity_poly.type
_entity_poly.pdbx_seq_one_letter_code
_entity_poly.pdbx_strand_id
1 'polypeptide(L)'
;MKKILMLLMLSICLAGCSSDDDNQEETTNSFAGSWAGTYTGGDEGTWNIVIDMQGNATGTAYSTMNNISFNINGAVSSTGDLIATIGNTSIGSAFTGQLNDNSGNGDWVNTFTDPDLTGTWMGSKQ
;
A
#
# COMPACT_ATOMS: atom_id res chain seq x y z
N MET A 1 -22.09 56.31 -22.69
CA MET A 1 -21.87 56.09 -22.22
C MET A 1 -21.82 55.18 -21.38
N LYS A 2 -21.78 54.84 -20.88
CA LYS A 2 -21.75 54.10 -20.17
C LYS A 2 -21.60 52.80 -20.29
N LYS A 3 -21.64 52.33 -20.54
CA LYS A 3 -21.59 51.22 -20.85
C LYS A 3 -20.55 50.55 -20.72
N ILE A 4 -19.88 50.59 -20.63
CA ILE A 4 -18.80 50.11 -20.66
C ILE A 4 -18.45 49.31 -19.71
N LEU A 5 -18.48 49.49 -19.03
CA LEU A 5 -18.04 48.91 -18.15
C LEU A 5 -18.20 47.62 -17.89
N MET A 6 -18.75 47.36 -17.96
CA MET A 6 -18.98 46.26 -17.71
C MET A 6 -18.25 45.24 -18.02
N LEU A 7 -17.88 45.14 -18.64
CA LEU A 7 -17.28 44.18 -19.13
C LEU A 7 -16.32 43.63 -18.40
N LEU A 8 -15.78 44.13 -17.96
CA LEU A 8 -14.77 43.73 -17.43
C LEU A 8 -14.88 42.68 -16.52
N MET A 9 -15.51 42.72 -15.94
CA MET A 9 -15.49 41.97 -15.00
C MET A 9 -15.39 40.64 -15.23
N LEU A 10 -15.72 40.21 -15.86
CA LEU A 10 -15.68 39.01 -16.16
C LEU A 10 -14.56 38.33 -16.00
N SER A 11 -13.86 38.66 -16.36
CA SER A 11 -12.68 38.04 -16.50
C SER A 11 -12.28 37.35 -15.33
N ILE A 12 -12.31 37.81 -14.49
CA ILE A 12 -11.92 37.31 -13.40
C ILE A 12 -12.12 35.97 -13.15
N CYS A 13 -12.99 35.70 -13.23
CA CYS A 13 -13.27 34.52 -12.90
C CYS A 13 -12.37 33.54 -13.18
N LEU A 14 -12.15 33.47 -14.01
CA LEU A 14 -11.42 32.53 -14.39
C LEU A 14 -10.43 32.23 -13.60
N ALA A 15 -9.99 32.92 -13.44
CA ALA A 15 -8.85 32.80 -12.84
C ALA A 15 -9.04 31.87 -11.80
N GLY A 16 -9.61 32.17 -11.11
CA GLY A 16 -9.61 31.45 -10.06
C GLY A 16 -9.65 30.11 -10.32
N CYS A 17 -10.26 29.87 -10.86
CA CYS A 17 -10.43 28.66 -11.07
C CYS A 17 -9.38 27.93 -11.24
N SER A 18 -8.92 28.18 -11.81
CA SER A 18 -7.99 27.47 -12.22
C SER A 18 -7.24 27.03 -11.26
N SER A 19 -6.91 27.51 -10.76
CA SER A 19 -6.06 27.17 -10.03
C SER A 19 -6.33 26.19 -9.25
N ASP A 20 -6.81 26.29 -8.88
CA ASP A 20 -7.02 25.54 -8.14
C ASP A 20 -6.88 24.35 -8.42
N ASP A 21 -7.04 24.13 -8.70
CA ASP A 21 -7.00 23.02 -9.05
C ASP A 21 -5.93 22.48 -8.99
N ASP A 22 -5.46 22.66 -9.03
CA ASP A 22 -4.44 22.12 -9.15
C ASP A 22 -3.95 21.66 -8.18
N ASN A 23 -4.01 21.70 -7.60
CA ASN A 23 -3.45 21.27 -6.90
C ASN A 23 -3.52 20.33 -6.35
N GLN A 24 -3.70 19.99 -6.16
CA GLN A 24 -3.76 19.16 -5.71
C GLN A 24 -3.19 18.16 -5.80
N GLU A 25 -2.55 17.95 -5.66
CA GLU A 25 -1.92 17.10 -5.75
C GLU A 25 -1.99 16.36 -4.79
N GLU A 26 -2.27 15.65 -4.63
CA GLU A 26 -2.42 14.91 -3.86
C GLU A 26 -1.51 14.09 -3.66
N THR A 27 -1.27 13.59 -2.73
CA THR A 27 -0.25 12.73 -2.47
C THR A 27 -0.67 11.41 -2.83
N THR A 28 0.04 10.78 -3.66
CA THR A 28 -0.20 9.39 -4.00
C THR A 28 0.99 8.61 -3.48
N ASN A 29 0.75 7.39 -3.02
CA ASN A 29 1.82 6.54 -2.56
C ASN A 29 2.53 5.96 -3.77
N SER A 30 3.84 6.19 -3.86
CA SER A 30 4.61 5.76 -5.02
C SER A 30 4.74 4.24 -5.13
N PHE A 31 4.35 3.52 -4.09
CA PHE A 31 4.39 2.08 -4.10
C PHE A 31 3.05 1.47 -4.54
N ALA A 32 2.08 2.29 -4.89
CA ALA A 32 0.78 1.82 -5.36
C ALA A 32 0.94 0.89 -6.54
N GLY A 33 0.14 -0.17 -6.56
CA GLY A 33 0.20 -1.16 -7.62
C GLY A 33 0.14 -2.57 -7.04
N SER A 34 0.39 -3.54 -7.90
CA SER A 34 0.36 -4.95 -7.52
C SER A 34 1.77 -5.43 -7.18
N TRP A 35 1.86 -6.19 -6.11
CA TRP A 35 3.13 -6.76 -5.64
C TRP A 35 2.93 -8.24 -5.34
N ALA A 36 3.94 -9.03 -5.56
CA ALA A 36 3.87 -10.46 -5.28
C ALA A 36 5.25 -10.99 -4.93
N GLY A 37 5.27 -12.09 -4.21
CA GLY A 37 6.53 -12.70 -3.83
C GLY A 37 6.35 -14.00 -3.08
N THR A 38 7.37 -14.34 -2.33
CA THR A 38 7.42 -15.58 -1.56
C THR A 38 7.82 -15.28 -0.12
N TYR A 39 7.55 -16.23 0.76
CA TYR A 39 8.04 -16.17 2.12
C TYR A 39 8.54 -17.54 2.53
N THR A 40 9.52 -17.55 3.42
CA THR A 40 10.15 -18.79 3.88
C THR A 40 10.50 -18.69 5.35
N GLY A 41 10.81 -19.82 5.96
CA GLY A 41 11.16 -19.91 7.36
C GLY A 41 10.40 -21.05 8.01
N GLY A 42 9.74 -20.76 9.13
CA GLY A 42 8.92 -21.76 9.82
C GLY A 42 7.72 -22.21 9.01
N ASP A 43 7.34 -21.44 8.01
CA ASP A 43 6.34 -21.79 7.02
C ASP A 43 6.85 -21.22 5.70
N GLU A 44 6.28 -21.64 4.60
CA GLU A 44 6.67 -21.09 3.30
C GLU A 44 5.50 -21.06 2.36
N GLY A 45 5.58 -20.15 1.41
CA GLY A 45 4.53 -20.01 0.42
C GLY A 45 4.70 -18.76 -0.42
N THR A 46 3.57 -18.28 -0.94
CA THR A 46 3.54 -17.11 -1.81
C THR A 46 2.58 -16.08 -1.25
N TRP A 47 2.73 -14.85 -1.71
CA TRP A 47 1.83 -13.78 -1.30
C TRP A 47 1.64 -12.81 -2.46
N ASN A 48 0.53 -12.09 -2.43
CA ASN A 48 0.29 -11.01 -3.35
C ASN A 48 -0.56 -9.96 -2.66
N ILE A 49 -0.29 -8.71 -2.96
CA ILE A 49 -1.03 -7.59 -2.41
C ILE A 49 -1.23 -6.53 -3.48
N VAL A 50 -2.23 -5.71 -3.28
CA VAL A 50 -2.42 -4.49 -4.05
C VAL A 50 -2.28 -3.35 -3.06
N ILE A 51 -1.49 -2.36 -3.42
CA ILE A 51 -1.32 -1.16 -2.62
C ILE A 51 -2.05 -0.05 -3.36
N ASP A 52 -2.97 0.61 -2.66
CA ASP A 52 -3.74 1.68 -3.27
C ASP A 52 -3.00 3.02 -3.16
N MET A 53 -3.58 4.06 -3.68
CA MET A 53 -2.95 5.38 -3.71
C MET A 53 -2.73 5.98 -2.33
N GLN A 54 -3.48 5.53 -1.34
CA GLN A 54 -3.33 6.00 0.02
C GLN A 54 -2.36 5.15 0.84
N GLY A 55 -1.82 4.10 0.22
CA GLY A 55 -0.87 3.22 0.90
C GLY A 55 -1.51 2.05 1.63
N ASN A 56 -2.79 1.79 1.42
CA ASN A 56 -3.43 0.63 2.03
C ASN A 56 -3.06 -0.61 1.23
N ALA A 57 -2.66 -1.67 1.91
CA ALA A 57 -2.24 -2.91 1.30
C ALA A 57 -3.23 -4.01 1.63
N THR A 58 -3.74 -4.69 0.62
CA THR A 58 -4.66 -5.81 0.81
C THR A 58 -4.31 -6.93 -0.15
N GLY A 59 -4.52 -8.15 0.26
CA GLY A 59 -4.23 -9.28 -0.60
C GLY A 59 -4.32 -10.59 0.14
N THR A 60 -3.55 -11.56 -0.31
CA THR A 60 -3.58 -12.90 0.25
C THR A 60 -2.19 -13.50 0.29
N ALA A 61 -2.01 -14.43 1.22
CA ALA A 61 -0.83 -15.28 1.27
C ALA A 61 -1.30 -16.73 1.22
N TYR A 62 -0.52 -17.58 0.62
CA TYR A 62 -0.85 -18.99 0.53
C TYR A 62 0.32 -19.82 1.08
N SER A 63 0.01 -20.66 2.07
CA SER A 63 1.01 -21.55 2.64
C SER A 63 1.04 -22.83 1.81
N THR A 64 2.19 -23.12 1.22
CA THR A 64 2.36 -24.35 0.45
C THR A 64 2.59 -25.55 1.36
N MET A 65 3.02 -25.30 2.59
CA MET A 65 3.21 -26.39 3.53
C MET A 65 1.88 -26.87 4.10
N ASN A 66 0.95 -25.96 4.30
CA ASN A 66 -0.31 -26.27 4.95
C ASN A 66 -1.51 -26.23 4.02
N ASN A 67 -1.32 -25.78 2.78
CA ASN A 67 -2.38 -25.68 1.78
C ASN A 67 -3.55 -24.83 2.23
N ILE A 68 -3.26 -23.68 2.83
CA ILE A 68 -4.28 -22.75 3.27
C ILE A 68 -3.91 -21.34 2.83
N SER A 69 -4.93 -20.51 2.69
CA SER A 69 -4.78 -19.11 2.31
C SER A 69 -5.13 -18.21 3.48
N PHE A 70 -4.51 -17.06 3.52
CA PHE A 70 -4.75 -16.05 4.55
C PHE A 70 -4.97 -14.71 3.88
N ASN A 71 -5.79 -13.87 4.47
CA ASN A 71 -5.94 -12.49 4.03
C ASN A 71 -4.82 -11.65 4.60
N ILE A 72 -4.36 -10.68 3.83
CA ILE A 72 -3.34 -9.72 4.25
C ILE A 72 -3.98 -8.34 4.27
N ASN A 73 -3.77 -7.61 5.34
CA ASN A 73 -4.22 -6.22 5.46
C ASN A 73 -3.11 -5.41 6.10
N GLY A 74 -2.79 -4.29 5.52
CA GLY A 74 -1.72 -3.47 6.07
C GLY A 74 -1.63 -2.12 5.42
N ALA A 75 -0.50 -1.49 5.60
CA ALA A 75 -0.24 -0.16 5.09
C ALA A 75 1.23 -0.01 4.73
N VAL A 76 1.47 0.86 3.76
CA VAL A 76 2.83 1.20 3.33
C VAL A 76 2.98 2.69 3.48
N SER A 77 4.04 3.12 4.16
CA SER A 77 4.32 4.54 4.34
C SER A 77 4.85 5.15 3.05
N SER A 78 4.98 6.46 3.03
CA SER A 78 5.52 7.15 1.86
C SER A 78 6.99 6.80 1.61
N THR A 79 7.67 6.23 2.58
CA THR A 79 9.07 5.82 2.44
C THR A 79 9.21 4.33 2.21
N GLY A 80 8.09 3.60 2.09
CA GLY A 80 8.13 2.19 1.75
C GLY A 80 8.11 1.23 2.92
N ASP A 81 7.89 1.72 4.13
CA ASP A 81 7.80 0.84 5.28
C ASP A 81 6.48 0.09 5.23
N LEU A 82 6.53 -1.21 5.18
CA LEU A 82 5.35 -2.06 5.13
C LEU A 82 5.08 -2.67 6.50
N ILE A 83 3.86 -2.55 6.96
CA ILE A 83 3.38 -3.23 8.15
C ILE A 83 2.05 -3.85 7.79
N ALA A 84 1.96 -5.16 7.86
CA ALA A 84 0.74 -5.87 7.49
C ALA A 84 0.48 -7.01 8.46
N THR A 85 -0.78 -7.34 8.61
CA THR A 85 -1.20 -8.47 9.43
C THR A 85 -1.82 -9.53 8.53
N ILE A 86 -1.80 -10.77 9.00
CA ILE A 86 -2.33 -11.90 8.27
C ILE A 86 -3.50 -12.45 9.03
N GLY A 87 -4.61 -12.62 8.32
CA GLY A 87 -5.82 -13.12 8.92
C GLY A 87 -6.49 -12.05 9.76
N ASN A 88 -6.79 -12.38 10.99
CA ASN A 88 -7.44 -11.45 11.88
C ASN A 88 -6.43 -10.42 12.36
N THR A 89 -6.75 -9.16 12.22
CA THR A 89 -5.80 -8.09 12.53
C THR A 89 -5.45 -7.96 13.99
N SER A 90 -6.20 -8.54 14.87
CA SER A 90 -5.96 -8.32 16.29
C SER A 90 -4.92 -9.25 16.88
N ILE A 91 -4.48 -10.27 16.16
CA ILE A 91 -3.57 -11.23 16.73
C ILE A 91 -2.76 -11.93 15.71
N GLY A 92 -1.68 -12.42 16.14
CA GLY A 92 -1.06 -13.59 15.60
C GLY A 92 0.02 -13.38 14.60
N SER A 93 -0.24 -12.79 13.49
CA SER A 93 0.75 -12.83 12.42
C SER A 93 0.98 -11.46 11.84
N ALA A 94 2.22 -11.15 11.54
CA ALA A 94 2.59 -9.86 10.99
C ALA A 94 3.70 -10.00 9.98
N PHE A 95 3.63 -9.18 8.93
CA PHE A 95 4.72 -9.00 7.97
C PHE A 95 5.20 -7.57 8.12
N THR A 96 6.50 -7.38 8.26
CA THR A 96 7.07 -6.04 8.33
C THR A 96 8.28 -5.99 7.43
N GLY A 97 8.55 -4.85 6.84
CA GLY A 97 9.73 -4.73 6.02
C GLY A 97 9.74 -3.45 5.22
N GLN A 98 10.48 -3.47 4.13
CA GLN A 98 10.75 -2.29 3.34
C GLN A 98 10.53 -2.57 1.87
N LEU A 99 9.78 -1.68 1.21
CA LEU A 99 9.63 -1.69 -0.23
C LEU A 99 10.57 -0.64 -0.82
N ASN A 100 11.14 -0.98 -1.95
CA ASN A 100 11.92 -0.07 -2.76
C ASN A 100 11.15 0.13 -4.07
N ASP A 101 11.75 0.72 -5.06
CA ASP A 101 11.03 1.04 -6.30
C ASP A 101 10.33 -0.17 -6.91
N ASN A 102 11.00 -1.29 -6.99
CA ASN A 102 10.48 -2.46 -7.67
C ASN A 102 10.55 -3.74 -6.85
N SER A 103 11.11 -3.70 -5.67
CA SER A 103 11.32 -4.89 -4.87
C SER A 103 11.10 -4.59 -3.40
N GLY A 104 10.96 -5.62 -2.61
CA GLY A 104 10.82 -5.48 -1.18
C GLY A 104 11.21 -6.74 -0.45
N ASN A 105 11.47 -6.60 0.82
CA ASN A 105 11.79 -7.73 1.68
C ASN A 105 11.58 -7.35 3.13
N GLY A 106 11.54 -8.36 3.96
CA GLY A 106 11.37 -8.13 5.38
C GLY A 106 11.23 -9.44 6.14
N ASP A 107 10.62 -9.33 7.30
CA ASP A 107 10.46 -10.45 8.22
C ASP A 107 8.99 -10.70 8.46
N TRP A 108 8.68 -11.90 8.91
CA TRP A 108 7.33 -12.23 9.35
C TRP A 108 7.37 -13.06 10.62
N VAL A 109 6.30 -12.99 11.38
CA VAL A 109 6.15 -13.77 12.59
C VAL A 109 4.70 -14.25 12.68
N ASN A 110 4.53 -15.46 13.16
CA ASN A 110 3.22 -16.02 13.44
C ASN A 110 3.21 -16.45 14.89
N THR A 111 2.46 -15.73 15.70
CA THR A 111 2.39 -15.98 17.14
C THR A 111 1.20 -16.87 17.52
N PHE A 112 0.46 -17.40 16.54
CA PHE A 112 -0.58 -18.38 16.83
C PHE A 112 0.00 -19.72 17.28
N THR A 113 1.26 -19.95 17.01
CA THR A 113 1.91 -21.20 17.33
C THR A 113 2.82 -21.03 18.55
N ASP A 114 3.17 -22.12 19.18
CA ASP A 114 4.08 -22.12 20.32
C ASP A 114 5.10 -23.22 20.10
N PRO A 115 6.38 -22.87 19.83
CA PRO A 115 6.89 -21.50 19.77
C PRO A 115 6.43 -20.78 18.51
N ASP A 116 6.64 -19.48 18.49
CA ASP A 116 6.30 -18.66 17.32
C ASP A 116 7.05 -19.17 16.09
N LEU A 117 6.39 -19.07 14.95
CA LEU A 117 7.05 -19.31 13.67
C LEU A 117 7.53 -17.97 13.13
N THR A 118 8.70 -17.96 12.57
CA THR A 118 9.27 -16.74 11.99
C THR A 118 9.96 -17.04 10.68
N GLY A 119 10.19 -16.01 9.91
CA GLY A 119 10.91 -16.15 8.67
C GLY A 119 11.07 -14.82 7.96
N THR A 120 11.37 -14.89 6.68
CA THR A 120 11.56 -13.71 5.85
C THR A 120 10.68 -13.78 4.62
N TRP A 121 10.45 -12.61 4.02
CA TRP A 121 9.69 -12.53 2.78
C TRP A 121 10.44 -11.64 1.78
N MET A 122 10.17 -11.84 0.51
CA MET A 122 10.69 -11.00 -0.54
C MET A 122 9.70 -10.97 -1.69
N GLY A 123 9.77 -9.95 -2.49
CA GLY A 123 8.89 -9.84 -3.64
C GLY A 123 9.20 -8.65 -4.51
N SER A 124 8.37 -8.44 -5.49
CA SER A 124 8.57 -7.36 -6.44
C SER A 124 7.25 -6.81 -6.95
N LYS A 125 7.34 -5.61 -7.48
CA LYS A 125 6.19 -4.95 -8.10
C LYS A 125 5.96 -5.61 -9.46
N GLN A 126 4.70 -5.86 -9.75
CA GLN A 126 4.30 -6.56 -10.96
C GLN A 126 4.03 -5.62 -12.12
#